data_f072e541b82220065e1b901dcaac2cfe
#
_entry.id   f072e541b82220065e1b901dcaac2cfe
#
_cell.length_a   1.000
_cell.length_b   1.000
_cell.length_c   1.000
_cell.angle_alpha   90.00
_cell.angle_beta   90.00
_cell.angle_gamma   90.00
#
_symmetry.space_group_name_H-M   'P 1'
#
loop_
_entity.id
_entity.type
_entity.pdbx_description
1 polymer ?
#
loop_
_entity_poly.entity_id
_entity_poly.type
_entity_poly.pdbx_seq_one_letter_code
_entity_poly.pdbx_strand_id
1 'polypeptide(L)'
;MIGALVLTAAALAAPAVQSDLPRGSEHVTLDPTAFTTRITNPWWPMRPGSRWVYRETDAAGARQRVVVTVTGRTRRIANGVTARVVRDVVTEDGEPVEVTEDWYAQDRRGNVWYLGEDTAEYEHGEVVSREGSWEAGVAGAEAGVIMPARPRPGLRYRQEYYAGHAEDRARIVSRREQAGVPFGHFRDVKAAGSRTACSEPRGRSAGAASATAVRTSAPSMTPTV
;
A
#
# COMPACT_ATOMS: atom_id res chain seq x y z
N MET A 1 -13.15 -5.66 66.47
CA MET A 1 -12.22 -5.72 65.32
C MET A 1 -13.07 -6.10 64.09
N ILE A 2 -13.32 -5.14 63.20
CA ILE A 2 -14.11 -5.32 61.99
C ILE A 2 -13.13 -5.30 60.82
N GLY A 3 -12.92 -6.49 60.21
CA GLY A 3 -12.05 -6.63 59.05
C GLY A 3 -12.77 -6.20 57.77
N ALA A 4 -12.25 -5.19 57.11
CA ALA A 4 -12.72 -4.73 55.80
C ALA A 4 -12.17 -5.65 54.72
N LEU A 5 -13.09 -6.30 53.99
CA LEU A 5 -12.79 -7.10 52.80
C LEU A 5 -12.67 -6.17 51.59
N VAL A 6 -11.47 -5.99 51.06
CA VAL A 6 -11.25 -5.23 49.82
C VAL A 6 -11.39 -6.19 48.64
N LEU A 7 -12.50 -6.07 47.92
CA LEU A 7 -12.68 -6.74 46.61
C LEU A 7 -11.97 -5.95 45.52
N THR A 8 -10.84 -6.47 45.05
CA THR A 8 -10.20 -5.96 43.82
C THR A 8 -10.91 -6.55 42.61
N ALA A 9 -11.68 -5.72 41.90
CA ALA A 9 -12.24 -6.08 40.59
C ALA A 9 -11.14 -6.07 39.52
N ALA A 10 -10.69 -7.24 39.11
CA ALA A 10 -9.84 -7.37 37.92
C ALA A 10 -10.70 -7.12 36.67
N ALA A 11 -10.49 -6.00 36.01
CA ALA A 11 -11.06 -5.74 34.71
C ALA A 11 -10.43 -6.68 33.68
N LEU A 12 -11.17 -7.71 33.27
CA LEU A 12 -10.83 -8.53 32.12
C LEU A 12 -10.95 -7.65 30.85
N ALA A 13 -9.79 -7.22 30.31
CA ALA A 13 -9.74 -6.61 29.01
C ALA A 13 -10.22 -7.64 27.97
N ALA A 14 -11.39 -7.43 27.39
CA ALA A 14 -11.89 -8.23 26.31
C ALA A 14 -10.85 -8.23 25.16
N PRO A 15 -10.55 -9.39 24.53
CA PRO A 15 -9.65 -9.40 23.39
C PRO A 15 -10.29 -8.53 22.30
N ALA A 16 -9.56 -7.51 21.86
CA ALA A 16 -9.97 -6.69 20.73
C ALA A 16 -10.17 -7.61 19.54
N VAL A 17 -11.42 -7.81 19.14
CA VAL A 17 -11.78 -8.55 17.93
C VAL A 17 -11.10 -7.81 16.78
N GLN A 18 -10.03 -8.36 16.28
CA GLN A 18 -9.37 -7.87 15.08
C GLN A 18 -10.34 -8.19 13.94
N SER A 19 -11.07 -7.19 13.44
CA SER A 19 -11.90 -7.40 12.25
C SER A 19 -11.00 -7.96 11.17
N ASP A 20 -11.42 -9.07 10.57
CA ASP A 20 -10.67 -9.69 9.49
C ASP A 20 -10.49 -8.68 8.36
N LEU A 21 -9.25 -8.57 7.86
CA LEU A 21 -8.97 -7.78 6.66
C LEU A 21 -9.64 -8.42 5.46
N PRO A 22 -10.11 -7.64 4.47
CA PRO A 22 -10.72 -8.19 3.28
C PRO A 22 -9.74 -9.12 2.55
N ARG A 23 -10.27 -10.21 1.95
CA ARG A 23 -9.44 -11.25 1.31
C ARG A 23 -9.84 -11.57 -0.12
N GLY A 24 -11.06 -11.28 -0.50
CA GLY A 24 -11.65 -11.57 -1.81
C GLY A 24 -12.43 -10.39 -2.35
N SER A 25 -13.56 -10.68 -2.99
CA SER A 25 -14.44 -9.70 -3.61
C SER A 25 -15.48 -9.10 -2.66
N GLU A 26 -15.41 -9.43 -1.36
CA GLU A 26 -16.40 -8.95 -0.40
C GLU A 26 -16.45 -7.43 -0.32
N HIS A 27 -17.67 -6.89 -0.24
CA HIS A 27 -17.91 -5.47 -0.02
C HIS A 27 -17.43 -5.04 1.36
N VAL A 28 -16.76 -3.89 1.43
CA VAL A 28 -16.28 -3.29 2.67
C VAL A 28 -16.88 -1.91 2.87
N THR A 29 -17.73 -1.77 3.88
CA THR A 29 -18.23 -0.45 4.30
C THR A 29 -17.19 0.25 5.16
N LEU A 30 -16.69 1.38 4.69
CA LEU A 30 -15.72 2.21 5.40
C LEU A 30 -16.44 3.41 6.04
N ASP A 31 -16.19 3.65 7.33
CA ASP A 31 -16.58 4.91 7.99
C ASP A 31 -15.52 5.98 7.69
N PRO A 32 -15.82 7.01 6.87
CA PRO A 32 -14.83 8.03 6.51
C PRO A 32 -14.23 8.76 7.72
N THR A 33 -14.98 8.85 8.83
CA THR A 33 -14.51 9.52 10.06
C THR A 33 -13.46 8.72 10.82
N ALA A 34 -13.30 7.43 10.47
CA ALA A 34 -12.30 6.54 11.05
C ALA A 34 -10.93 6.64 10.37
N PHE A 35 -10.79 7.49 9.35
CA PHE A 35 -9.59 7.58 8.53
C PHE A 35 -8.83 8.90 8.70
N THR A 36 -7.54 8.85 8.41
CA THR A 36 -6.63 10.00 8.36
C THR A 36 -5.71 9.91 7.16
N THR A 37 -5.37 11.07 6.60
CA THR A 37 -4.35 11.21 5.56
C THR A 37 -2.93 11.26 6.14
N ARG A 38 -2.78 11.28 7.47
CA ARG A 38 -1.50 11.17 8.16
C ARG A 38 -1.17 9.68 8.34
N ILE A 39 -0.34 9.15 7.46
CA ILE A 39 0.04 7.73 7.46
C ILE A 39 1.32 7.57 8.28
N THR A 40 1.18 6.95 9.45
CA THR A 40 2.25 6.74 10.44
C THR A 40 2.57 5.27 10.69
N ASN A 41 1.94 4.36 9.92
CA ASN A 41 2.24 2.94 10.00
C ASN A 41 3.74 2.71 9.83
N PRO A 42 4.45 2.08 10.81
CA PRO A 42 5.91 1.94 10.76
C PRO A 42 6.40 1.05 9.62
N TRP A 43 5.51 0.24 9.05
CA TRP A 43 5.82 -0.66 7.95
C TRP A 43 5.55 -0.04 6.57
N TRP A 44 4.82 1.07 6.54
CA TRP A 44 4.47 1.81 5.33
C TRP A 44 4.42 3.31 5.63
N PRO A 45 5.55 3.92 6.02
CA PRO A 45 5.56 5.32 6.39
C PRO A 45 5.41 6.21 5.15
N MET A 46 4.37 7.07 5.15
CA MET A 46 4.11 8.01 4.05
C MET A 46 4.01 9.44 4.58
N ARG A 47 5.15 10.01 4.94
CA ARG A 47 5.23 11.42 5.32
C ARG A 47 5.24 12.29 4.06
N PRO A 48 4.39 13.32 3.96
CA PRO A 48 4.44 14.28 2.86
C PRO A 48 5.85 14.84 2.64
N GLY A 49 6.29 14.89 1.38
CA GLY A 49 7.64 15.25 0.99
C GLY A 49 8.64 14.08 0.96
N SER A 50 8.29 12.90 1.47
CA SER A 50 9.12 11.71 1.29
C SER A 50 9.19 11.31 -0.17
N ARG A 51 10.36 10.85 -0.58
CA ARG A 51 10.63 10.42 -1.95
C ARG A 51 11.51 9.19 -1.94
N TRP A 52 11.15 8.20 -2.77
CA TRP A 52 11.96 7.01 -3.02
C TRP A 52 12.32 6.97 -4.50
N VAL A 53 13.53 6.52 -4.79
CA VAL A 53 14.02 6.36 -6.16
C VAL A 53 14.53 4.93 -6.30
N TYR A 54 13.96 4.22 -7.28
CA TYR A 54 14.36 2.87 -7.62
C TYR A 54 14.96 2.83 -9.01
N ARG A 55 15.76 1.79 -9.26
CA ARG A 55 16.21 1.39 -10.61
C ARG A 55 15.78 -0.04 -10.79
N GLU A 56 15.07 -0.26 -11.85
CA GLU A 56 14.50 -1.55 -12.19
C GLU A 56 14.90 -1.95 -13.60
N THR A 57 14.65 -3.20 -13.93
CA THR A 57 14.78 -3.71 -15.29
C THR A 57 13.48 -4.43 -15.58
N ASP A 58 12.81 -4.06 -16.64
CA ASP A 58 11.56 -4.69 -17.04
C ASP A 58 11.77 -6.10 -17.62
N ALA A 59 10.70 -6.78 -17.97
CA ALA A 59 10.75 -8.13 -18.54
C ALA A 59 11.43 -8.19 -19.91
N ALA A 60 11.48 -7.08 -20.66
CA ALA A 60 12.16 -6.94 -21.93
C ALA A 60 13.64 -6.57 -21.80
N GLY A 61 14.11 -6.27 -20.58
CA GLY A 61 15.50 -5.88 -20.29
C GLY A 61 15.72 -4.35 -20.35
N ALA A 62 14.69 -3.54 -20.53
CA ALA A 62 14.80 -2.08 -20.51
C ALA A 62 15.06 -1.58 -19.08
N ARG A 63 15.92 -0.56 -18.97
CA ARG A 63 16.24 0.03 -17.66
C ARG A 63 15.27 1.13 -17.32
N GLN A 64 14.61 0.96 -16.19
CA GLN A 64 13.64 1.91 -15.68
C GLN A 64 14.16 2.64 -14.45
N ARG A 65 13.72 3.88 -14.30
CA ARG A 65 13.86 4.65 -13.08
C ARG A 65 12.48 5.00 -12.55
N VAL A 66 12.17 4.52 -11.34
CA VAL A 66 10.91 4.75 -10.66
C VAL A 66 11.09 5.79 -9.57
N VAL A 67 10.21 6.78 -9.51
CA VAL A 67 10.21 7.84 -8.49
C VAL A 67 8.86 7.94 -7.81
N VAL A 68 8.79 7.43 -6.59
CA VAL A 68 7.60 7.53 -5.74
C VAL A 68 7.70 8.76 -4.86
N THR A 69 6.69 9.62 -4.87
CA THR A 69 6.65 10.87 -4.08
C THR A 69 5.36 10.96 -3.29
N VAL A 70 5.46 11.05 -1.97
CA VAL A 70 4.31 11.38 -1.12
C VAL A 70 4.02 12.87 -1.22
N THR A 71 2.95 13.22 -1.90
CA THR A 71 2.58 14.62 -2.13
C THR A 71 1.95 15.27 -0.89
N GLY A 72 1.84 16.58 -0.88
CA GLY A 72 1.01 17.32 0.10
C GLY A 72 -0.49 17.25 -0.20
N ARG A 73 -0.86 16.76 -1.40
CA ARG A 73 -2.26 16.74 -1.88
C ARG A 73 -3.09 15.65 -1.20
N THR A 74 -4.37 15.88 -1.15
CA THR A 74 -5.39 14.92 -0.72
C THR A 74 -6.49 14.84 -1.76
N ARG A 75 -7.18 13.70 -1.81
CA ARG A 75 -8.35 13.46 -2.68
C ARG A 75 -9.49 12.87 -1.86
N ARG A 76 -10.71 13.29 -2.10
CA ARG A 76 -11.90 12.62 -1.58
C ARG A 76 -12.31 11.51 -2.55
N ILE A 77 -12.39 10.31 -2.04
CA ILE A 77 -12.77 9.09 -2.78
C ILE A 77 -14.28 8.96 -2.82
N ALA A 78 -14.83 8.28 -3.83
CA ALA A 78 -16.27 8.10 -4.00
C ALA A 78 -16.96 7.45 -2.79
N ASN A 79 -16.27 6.56 -2.06
CA ASN A 79 -16.74 5.98 -0.80
C ASN A 79 -16.73 6.95 0.39
N GLY A 80 -16.34 8.21 0.20
CA GLY A 80 -16.33 9.28 1.18
C GLY A 80 -15.06 9.43 2.00
N VAL A 81 -14.10 8.51 1.92
CA VAL A 81 -12.81 8.62 2.61
C VAL A 81 -11.94 9.69 1.95
N THR A 82 -11.23 10.49 2.76
CA THR A 82 -10.20 11.40 2.24
C THR A 82 -8.84 10.70 2.26
N ALA A 83 -8.21 10.61 1.11
CA ALA A 83 -6.94 9.92 0.90
C ALA A 83 -5.76 10.88 0.72
N ARG A 84 -4.56 10.41 1.03
CA ARG A 84 -3.28 11.00 0.65
C ARG A 84 -2.98 10.61 -0.79
N VAL A 85 -2.58 11.57 -1.62
CA VAL A 85 -2.10 11.31 -2.98
C VAL A 85 -0.60 11.04 -2.95
N VAL A 86 -0.22 9.89 -3.47
CA VAL A 86 1.18 9.50 -3.73
C VAL A 86 1.34 9.45 -5.24
N ARG A 87 2.41 10.03 -5.75
CA ARG A 87 2.69 10.04 -7.19
C ARG A 87 3.87 9.13 -7.48
N ASP A 88 3.65 8.21 -8.39
CA ASP A 88 4.67 7.34 -8.96
C ASP A 88 4.96 7.75 -10.41
N VAL A 89 6.22 7.73 -10.82
CA VAL A 89 6.65 8.04 -12.18
C VAL A 89 7.71 7.04 -12.59
N VAL A 90 7.39 6.25 -13.60
CA VAL A 90 8.32 5.35 -14.28
C VAL A 90 8.88 6.05 -15.50
N THR A 91 10.19 6.06 -15.64
CA THR A 91 10.88 6.64 -16.81
C THR A 91 11.82 5.62 -17.45
N GLU A 92 11.86 5.61 -18.79
CA GLU A 92 12.87 4.93 -19.61
C GLU A 92 13.62 5.98 -20.41
N ASP A 93 14.95 5.89 -20.44
CA ASP A 93 15.84 6.84 -21.13
C ASP A 93 15.55 8.32 -20.83
N GLY A 94 14.94 8.59 -19.68
CA GLY A 94 14.57 9.94 -19.21
C GLY A 94 13.14 10.37 -19.58
N GLU A 95 12.45 9.64 -20.42
CA GLU A 95 11.06 9.92 -20.81
C GLU A 95 10.07 9.15 -19.91
N PRO A 96 8.97 9.76 -19.49
CA PRO A 96 7.92 9.05 -18.75
C PRO A 96 7.27 7.97 -19.63
N VAL A 97 7.18 6.74 -19.09
CA VAL A 97 6.42 5.63 -19.69
C VAL A 97 5.17 5.30 -18.90
N GLU A 98 5.17 5.63 -17.59
CA GLU A 98 3.99 5.50 -16.73
C GLU A 98 3.98 6.60 -15.66
N VAL A 99 2.79 7.13 -15.39
CA VAL A 99 2.54 8.05 -14.27
C VAL A 99 1.28 7.61 -13.55
N THR A 100 1.40 7.34 -12.25
CA THR A 100 0.30 6.91 -11.39
C THR A 100 0.11 7.88 -10.22
N GLU A 101 -1.13 8.14 -9.86
CA GLU A 101 -1.53 8.80 -8.61
C GLU A 101 -2.31 7.83 -7.73
N ASP A 102 -1.63 7.26 -6.77
CA ASP A 102 -2.21 6.35 -5.78
C ASP A 102 -2.90 7.09 -4.64
N TRP A 103 -3.95 6.49 -4.08
CA TRP A 103 -4.72 7.08 -2.98
C TRP A 103 -4.74 6.20 -1.75
N TYR A 104 -4.07 6.65 -0.68
CA TYR A 104 -3.95 5.91 0.57
C TYR A 104 -4.53 6.66 1.75
N ALA A 105 -5.10 5.93 2.72
CA ALA A 105 -5.50 6.47 4.01
C ALA A 105 -5.23 5.45 5.12
N GLN A 106 -5.00 5.95 6.34
CA GLN A 106 -4.80 5.09 7.50
C GLN A 106 -6.04 5.08 8.38
N ASP A 107 -6.51 3.87 8.75
CA ASP A 107 -7.61 3.72 9.69
C ASP A 107 -7.13 3.92 11.16
N ARG A 108 -8.08 4.04 12.10
CA ARG A 108 -7.80 4.18 13.55
C ARG A 108 -7.02 3.01 14.13
N ARG A 109 -7.04 1.84 13.49
CA ARG A 109 -6.27 0.65 13.91
C ARG A 109 -4.84 0.67 13.41
N GLY A 110 -4.51 1.59 12.49
CA GLY A 110 -3.20 1.75 11.88
C GLY A 110 -3.00 0.94 10.59
N ASN A 111 -4.05 0.31 10.02
CA ASN A 111 -3.97 -0.27 8.69
C ASN A 111 -3.91 0.83 7.66
N VAL A 112 -3.05 0.69 6.65
CA VAL A 112 -3.03 1.58 5.49
C VAL A 112 -3.88 0.95 4.40
N TRP A 113 -4.92 1.66 4.00
CA TRP A 113 -5.85 1.26 2.96
C TRP A 113 -5.46 1.83 1.61
N TYR A 114 -5.62 1.04 0.58
CA TYR A 114 -5.52 1.44 -0.81
C TYR A 114 -6.93 1.66 -1.34
N LEU A 115 -7.16 2.86 -1.85
CA LEU A 115 -8.49 3.36 -2.17
C LEU A 115 -8.67 3.61 -3.67
N GLY A 116 -7.64 3.34 -4.45
CA GLY A 116 -7.62 3.47 -5.90
C GLY A 116 -6.41 4.18 -6.42
N GLU A 117 -6.37 4.28 -7.74
CA GLU A 117 -5.32 4.95 -8.49
C GLU A 117 -5.86 5.55 -9.79
N ASP A 118 -5.14 6.55 -10.30
CA ASP A 118 -5.27 7.07 -11.66
C ASP A 118 -3.91 6.90 -12.33
N THR A 119 -3.82 5.92 -13.22
CA THR A 119 -2.61 5.60 -13.97
C THR A 119 -2.73 6.00 -15.44
N ALA A 120 -1.62 6.36 -16.05
CA ALA A 120 -1.52 6.64 -17.47
C ALA A 120 -0.19 6.10 -18.00
N GLU A 121 -0.28 5.27 -19.03
CA GLU A 121 0.85 4.83 -19.84
C GLU A 121 1.12 5.81 -20.98
N TYR A 122 2.39 6.02 -21.30
CA TYR A 122 2.84 6.98 -22.30
C TYR A 122 3.69 6.30 -23.38
N GLU A 123 3.42 6.67 -24.63
CA GLU A 123 4.32 6.42 -25.76
C GLU A 123 4.57 7.75 -26.48
N HIS A 124 5.84 8.10 -26.68
CA HIS A 124 6.26 9.34 -27.35
C HIS A 124 5.65 10.63 -26.75
N GLY A 125 5.40 10.63 -25.42
CA GLY A 125 4.80 11.75 -24.71
C GLY A 125 3.28 11.84 -24.76
N GLU A 126 2.60 10.93 -25.49
CA GLU A 126 1.16 10.83 -25.58
C GLU A 126 0.62 9.73 -24.67
N VAL A 127 -0.54 9.96 -24.04
CA VAL A 127 -1.21 8.93 -23.22
C VAL A 127 -1.83 7.89 -24.16
N VAL A 128 -1.40 6.63 -24.03
CA VAL A 128 -1.88 5.51 -24.85
C VAL A 128 -2.82 4.57 -24.09
N SER A 129 -2.76 4.55 -22.76
CA SER A 129 -3.60 3.70 -21.91
C SER A 129 -3.87 4.37 -20.56
N ARG A 130 -5.01 4.01 -19.96
CA ARG A 130 -5.36 4.26 -18.55
C ARG A 130 -5.83 2.97 -17.88
N GLU A 131 -5.45 1.84 -18.46
CA GLU A 131 -5.75 0.53 -17.88
C GLU A 131 -5.09 0.42 -16.50
N GLY A 132 -5.78 -0.23 -15.55
CA GLY A 132 -5.36 -0.29 -14.16
C GLY A 132 -5.99 0.79 -13.28
N SER A 133 -6.46 1.91 -13.82
CA SER A 133 -7.11 2.95 -13.00
C SER A 133 -8.41 2.45 -12.39
N TRP A 134 -8.60 2.72 -11.10
CA TRP A 134 -9.81 2.36 -10.37
C TRP A 134 -10.02 3.27 -9.16
N GLU A 135 -11.27 3.34 -8.67
CA GLU A 135 -11.60 4.10 -7.45
C GLU A 135 -12.60 3.31 -6.60
N ALA A 136 -12.29 3.13 -5.33
CA ALA A 136 -13.17 2.42 -4.40
C ALA A 136 -14.54 3.07 -4.29
N GLY A 137 -15.60 2.27 -4.52
CA GLY A 137 -16.99 2.74 -4.57
C GLY A 137 -17.48 3.13 -5.97
N VAL A 138 -16.65 2.99 -7.00
CA VAL A 138 -17.02 3.23 -8.40
C VAL A 138 -17.03 1.90 -9.16
N ALA A 139 -18.08 1.64 -9.94
CA ALA A 139 -18.21 0.48 -10.83
C ALA A 139 -17.95 -0.88 -10.15
N GLY A 140 -18.21 -1.00 -8.84
CA GLY A 140 -17.99 -2.24 -8.08
C GLY A 140 -16.56 -2.44 -7.60
N ALA A 141 -15.68 -1.47 -7.78
CA ALA A 141 -14.34 -1.50 -7.23
C ALA A 141 -14.35 -1.33 -5.69
N GLU A 142 -13.55 -2.11 -5.00
CA GLU A 142 -13.51 -2.20 -3.55
C GLU A 142 -12.13 -1.86 -2.98
N ALA A 143 -12.12 -1.09 -1.91
CA ALA A 143 -10.90 -0.79 -1.18
C ALA A 143 -10.23 -2.05 -0.63
N GLY A 144 -8.91 -2.05 -0.60
CA GLY A 144 -8.11 -3.08 0.06
C GLY A 144 -7.13 -2.48 1.06
N VAL A 145 -6.26 -3.31 1.61
CA VAL A 145 -5.24 -2.91 2.58
C VAL A 145 -3.87 -3.10 1.97
N ILE A 146 -3.14 -2.00 1.75
CA ILE A 146 -1.76 -2.12 1.25
C ILE A 146 -0.81 -2.58 2.37
N MET A 147 -1.05 -2.15 3.62
CA MET A 147 -0.23 -2.55 4.76
C MET A 147 -1.05 -2.71 6.05
N PRO A 148 -1.12 -3.91 6.62
CA PRO A 148 -1.73 -4.13 7.93
C PRO A 148 -1.00 -3.40 9.06
N ALA A 149 -1.75 -2.96 10.08
CA ALA A 149 -1.18 -2.38 11.30
C ALA A 149 -0.27 -3.38 12.06
N ARG A 150 -0.67 -4.64 12.05
CA ARG A 150 0.05 -5.74 12.73
C ARG A 150 0.30 -6.88 11.76
N PRO A 151 1.23 -6.75 10.84
CA PRO A 151 1.53 -7.81 9.89
C PRO A 151 2.18 -9.00 10.62
N ARG A 152 1.63 -10.19 10.41
CA ARG A 152 2.12 -11.46 10.98
C ARG A 152 2.33 -12.47 9.87
N PRO A 153 3.37 -13.30 9.92
CA PRO A 153 3.55 -14.38 8.93
C PRO A 153 2.27 -15.20 8.78
N GLY A 154 1.92 -15.50 7.54
CA GLY A 154 0.69 -16.21 7.20
C GLY A 154 -0.55 -15.34 7.01
N LEU A 155 -0.55 -14.08 7.47
CA LEU A 155 -1.66 -13.15 7.25
C LEU A 155 -1.85 -12.93 5.75
N ARG A 156 -3.09 -13.13 5.28
CA ARG A 156 -3.50 -12.90 3.89
C ARG A 156 -4.55 -11.81 3.86
N TYR A 157 -4.50 -10.95 2.85
CA TYR A 157 -5.44 -9.85 2.68
C TYR A 157 -5.48 -9.40 1.23
N ARG A 158 -6.57 -8.75 0.84
CA ARG A 158 -6.76 -8.08 -0.44
C ARG A 158 -6.07 -6.72 -0.38
N GLN A 159 -5.29 -6.38 -1.41
CA GLN A 159 -4.70 -5.05 -1.58
C GLN A 159 -5.62 -4.13 -2.38
N GLU A 160 -6.31 -4.69 -3.36
CA GLU A 160 -7.29 -4.02 -4.20
C GLU A 160 -8.28 -5.04 -4.78
N TYR A 161 -9.41 -4.54 -5.25
CA TYR A 161 -10.35 -5.36 -6.00
C TYR A 161 -11.17 -4.51 -6.96
N TYR A 162 -10.96 -4.73 -8.24
CA TYR A 162 -11.82 -4.31 -9.33
C TYR A 162 -11.89 -5.44 -10.34
N ALA A 163 -13.04 -6.12 -10.41
CA ALA A 163 -13.20 -7.38 -11.12
C ALA A 163 -12.69 -7.32 -12.57
N GLY A 164 -11.72 -8.17 -12.90
CA GLY A 164 -11.10 -8.24 -14.22
C GLY A 164 -10.09 -7.14 -14.54
N HIS A 165 -9.84 -6.20 -13.62
CA HIS A 165 -8.93 -5.06 -13.83
C HIS A 165 -7.82 -4.97 -12.78
N ALA A 166 -8.17 -5.02 -11.48
CA ALA A 166 -7.22 -4.90 -10.38
C ALA A 166 -7.63 -5.85 -9.25
N GLU A 167 -6.92 -6.96 -9.06
CA GLU A 167 -7.28 -8.02 -8.11
C GLU A 167 -6.09 -8.49 -7.29
N ASP A 168 -5.37 -7.57 -6.67
CA ASP A 168 -4.16 -7.89 -5.94
C ASP A 168 -4.42 -8.38 -4.52
N ARG A 169 -3.72 -9.45 -4.17
CA ARG A 169 -3.76 -10.08 -2.84
C ARG A 169 -2.36 -10.25 -2.31
N ALA A 170 -2.18 -9.94 -1.04
CA ALA A 170 -0.91 -10.12 -0.37
C ALA A 170 -0.96 -11.20 0.71
N ARG A 171 0.21 -11.78 0.96
CA ARG A 171 0.48 -12.65 2.10
C ARG A 171 1.77 -12.20 2.77
N ILE A 172 1.74 -11.98 4.08
CA ILE A 172 2.96 -11.76 4.85
C ILE A 172 3.74 -13.07 4.96
N VAL A 173 4.95 -13.09 4.44
CA VAL A 173 5.83 -14.28 4.43
C VAL A 173 6.71 -14.30 5.67
N SER A 174 7.40 -13.18 5.94
CA SER A 174 8.34 -13.06 7.03
C SER A 174 8.36 -11.64 7.62
N ARG A 175 8.96 -11.49 8.80
CA ARG A 175 9.20 -10.20 9.48
C ARG A 175 10.67 -9.99 9.82
N ARG A 176 11.53 -10.93 9.47
CA ARG A 176 12.95 -10.96 9.89
C ARG A 176 13.87 -11.17 8.70
N GLU A 177 13.45 -10.74 7.53
CA GLU A 177 14.31 -10.78 6.35
C GLU A 177 15.40 -9.72 6.43
N GLN A 178 16.45 -9.95 5.68
CA GLN A 178 17.51 -8.98 5.45
C GLN A 178 17.50 -8.59 3.97
N ALA A 179 17.71 -7.33 3.68
CA ALA A 179 17.81 -6.83 2.33
C ALA A 179 19.06 -5.95 2.17
N GLY A 180 19.92 -6.31 1.22
CA GLY A 180 21.01 -5.46 0.78
C GLY A 180 20.62 -4.77 -0.52
N VAL A 181 20.63 -3.46 -0.53
CA VAL A 181 20.38 -2.63 -1.71
C VAL A 181 21.48 -1.57 -1.82
N PRO A 182 21.67 -0.92 -2.98
CA PRO A 182 22.73 0.10 -3.13
C PRO A 182 22.69 1.21 -2.07
N PHE A 183 21.49 1.51 -1.55
CA PHE A 183 21.30 2.50 -0.48
C PHE A 183 21.81 2.02 0.89
N GLY A 184 21.85 0.71 1.15
CA GLY A 184 22.32 0.15 2.42
C GLY A 184 21.84 -1.27 2.70
N HIS A 185 22.26 -1.77 3.87
CA HIS A 185 21.83 -3.05 4.38
C HIS A 185 20.74 -2.88 5.45
N PHE A 186 19.63 -3.59 5.28
CA PHE A 186 18.47 -3.50 6.18
C PHE A 186 18.24 -4.85 6.87
N ARG A 187 17.99 -4.79 8.17
CA ARG A 187 17.58 -5.94 8.99
C ARG A 187 16.10 -5.79 9.36
N ASP A 188 15.48 -6.91 9.73
CA ASP A 188 14.08 -6.95 10.12
C ASP A 188 13.12 -6.41 9.03
N VAL A 189 13.47 -6.69 7.79
CA VAL A 189 12.64 -6.38 6.63
C VAL A 189 11.46 -7.33 6.61
N LYS A 190 10.28 -6.80 6.25
CA LYS A 190 9.11 -7.60 6.03
C LYS A 190 9.07 -8.04 4.56
N ALA A 191 8.95 -9.34 4.35
CA ALA A 191 8.65 -9.88 3.04
C ALA A 191 7.14 -10.14 2.92
N ALA A 192 6.52 -9.56 1.91
CA ALA A 192 5.17 -9.87 1.48
C ALA A 192 5.24 -10.40 0.03
N GLY A 193 4.56 -11.50 -0.24
CA GLY A 193 4.33 -11.96 -1.61
C GLY A 193 2.98 -11.44 -2.07
N SER A 194 2.92 -10.79 -3.23
CA SER A 194 1.70 -10.39 -3.91
C SER A 194 1.37 -11.40 -5.01
N ARG A 195 0.09 -11.55 -5.32
CA ARG A 195 -0.41 -12.26 -6.50
C ARG A 195 -1.40 -11.34 -7.19
N THR A 196 -1.07 -10.94 -8.39
CA THR A 196 -1.98 -10.28 -9.32
C THR A 196 -2.79 -11.36 -10.02
N ALA A 197 -4.11 -11.29 -9.94
CA ALA A 197 -5.00 -12.10 -10.74
C ALA A 197 -5.48 -11.23 -11.91
N CYS A 198 -4.60 -10.94 -12.87
CA CYS A 198 -5.02 -10.41 -14.15
C CYS A 198 -5.51 -11.55 -15.03
N SER A 199 -6.70 -11.41 -15.60
CA SER A 199 -7.09 -12.13 -16.80
C SER A 199 -6.24 -11.58 -17.94
N GLU A 200 -5.26 -12.36 -18.42
CA GLU A 200 -4.38 -11.94 -19.51
C GLU A 200 -5.16 -11.46 -20.74
N PRO A 201 -4.96 -10.22 -21.22
CA PRO A 201 -5.09 -9.95 -22.62
C PRO A 201 -3.85 -10.51 -23.33
N ARG A 202 -4.06 -11.25 -24.38
CA ARG A 202 -2.97 -11.87 -25.16
C ARG A 202 -2.00 -10.77 -25.64
N GLY A 203 -0.80 -10.78 -25.08
CA GLY A 203 0.35 -10.20 -25.73
C GLY A 203 1.03 -9.00 -25.08
N ARG A 204 1.30 -9.03 -23.76
CA ARG A 204 2.49 -8.45 -23.14
C ARG A 204 2.60 -9.02 -21.74
N SER A 205 3.79 -9.41 -21.35
CA SER A 205 4.07 -10.03 -20.04
C SER A 205 3.81 -9.04 -18.93
N ALA A 206 2.77 -9.31 -18.14
CA ALA A 206 2.52 -8.60 -16.90
C ALA A 206 3.72 -8.71 -15.96
N GLY A 207 4.05 -7.59 -15.37
CA GLY A 207 5.21 -7.35 -14.56
C GLY A 207 5.40 -8.33 -13.42
N ALA A 208 6.65 -8.48 -13.08
CA ALA A 208 7.16 -9.31 -12.01
C ALA A 208 6.44 -9.05 -10.69
N ALA A 209 6.21 -10.15 -9.94
CA ALA A 209 5.76 -10.08 -8.56
C ALA A 209 6.66 -9.10 -7.78
N SER A 210 6.14 -7.93 -7.47
CA SER A 210 6.87 -6.92 -6.71
C SER A 210 7.04 -7.42 -5.28
N ALA A 211 8.25 -7.82 -4.92
CA ALA A 211 8.62 -8.05 -3.54
C ALA A 211 8.85 -6.68 -2.89
N THR A 212 7.79 -6.09 -2.34
CA THR A 212 7.92 -4.82 -1.62
C THR A 212 8.65 -5.06 -0.30
N ALA A 213 9.94 -4.73 -0.26
CA ALA A 213 10.71 -4.70 0.97
C ALA A 213 10.39 -3.40 1.73
N VAL A 214 9.64 -3.49 2.81
CA VAL A 214 9.28 -2.33 3.63
C VAL A 214 10.14 -2.26 4.87
N ARG A 215 10.76 -1.12 5.09
CA ARG A 215 11.70 -0.79 6.16
C ARG A 215 11.03 -0.64 7.52
N THR A 216 11.64 -1.19 8.57
CA THR A 216 11.35 -0.83 9.96
C THR A 216 12.41 0.16 10.46
N SER A 217 11.96 1.24 11.07
CA SER A 217 12.68 2.35 11.68
C SER A 217 13.41 3.31 10.72
N ALA A 218 12.93 4.54 10.70
CA ALA A 218 13.67 5.66 10.15
C ALA A 218 14.73 6.14 11.18
N PRO A 219 16.00 6.28 10.79
CA PRO A 219 16.80 7.34 11.37
C PRO A 219 16.29 8.66 10.78
N SER A 220 16.20 9.67 11.60
CA SER A 220 15.97 11.04 11.15
C SER A 220 17.08 11.42 10.18
N MET A 221 16.75 11.57 8.90
CA MET A 221 17.66 12.14 7.93
C MET A 221 17.07 13.44 7.42
N THR A 222 17.75 14.51 7.77
CA THR A 222 17.65 15.82 7.14
C THR A 222 18.02 15.66 5.67
N PRO A 223 17.23 16.16 4.72
CA PRO A 223 17.64 16.18 3.34
C PRO A 223 18.81 17.16 3.20
N THR A 224 19.93 16.68 2.71
CA THR A 224 20.98 17.54 2.18
C THR A 224 20.58 17.93 0.75
N VAL A 225 20.61 19.23 0.49
CA VAL A 225 20.33 19.95 -0.76
C VAL A 225 21.15 19.42 -1.93
#